data_487bce7a28f6dc229fb8365c48caf172
#
_entry.id   487bce7a28f6dc229fb8365c48caf172
#
_cell.length_a   1.000
_cell.length_b   1.000
_cell.length_c   1.000
_cell.angle_alpha   90.00
_cell.angle_beta   90.00
_cell.angle_gamma   90.00
#
_symmetry.space_group_name_H-M   'P 1'
#
loop_
_entity.id
_entity.type
_entity.pdbx_description
1 polymer ?
#
loop_
_entity_poly.entity_id
_entity_poly.type
_entity_poly.pdbx_seq_one_letter_code
_entity_poly.pdbx_strand_id
1 'polypeptide(L)'
;VAAKYKLLTAMAISIAIRCEPCIRAYVRMACDQGITREEFVEFLEVAMTMQGCPGEEWALKAYAAYKDCLGGGTTEDLSDWCKTTGTSQTDE
;
A
#
# COMPACT_ATOMS: atom_id res chain seq x y z
N VAL A 1 12.41 18.21 -4.13
CA VAL A 1 11.28 17.50 -3.58
C VAL A 1 11.76 16.51 -2.52
N ALA A 2 11.03 16.43 -1.42
CA ALA A 2 11.41 15.54 -0.35
C ALA A 2 11.40 14.09 -0.83
N ALA A 3 12.32 13.31 -0.27
CA ALA A 3 12.46 11.92 -0.68
C ALA A 3 11.17 11.14 -0.48
N LYS A 4 10.42 11.44 0.58
CA LYS A 4 9.20 10.70 0.85
C LYS A 4 8.18 10.84 -0.27
N TYR A 5 8.12 11.99 -0.92
CA TYR A 5 7.19 12.16 -2.02
C TYR A 5 7.61 11.39 -3.25
N LYS A 6 8.91 11.30 -3.48
CA LYS A 6 9.40 10.49 -4.58
C LYS A 6 9.05 9.03 -4.35
N LEU A 7 9.20 8.58 -3.12
CA LEU A 7 8.91 7.18 -2.80
C LEU A 7 7.43 6.90 -2.90
N LEU A 8 6.60 7.84 -2.46
CA LEU A 8 5.16 7.66 -2.58
C LEU A 8 4.73 7.65 -4.04
N THR A 9 5.38 8.47 -4.87
CA THR A 9 5.10 8.46 -6.30
C THR A 9 5.50 7.11 -6.90
N ALA A 10 6.66 6.59 -6.52
CA ALA A 10 7.10 5.30 -7.00
C ALA A 10 6.13 4.21 -6.56
N MET A 11 5.61 4.31 -5.35
CA MET A 11 4.63 3.36 -4.86
C MET A 11 3.37 3.40 -5.72
N ALA A 12 2.90 4.61 -6.04
CA ALA A 12 1.70 4.73 -6.86
C ALA A 12 1.93 4.14 -8.26
N ILE A 13 3.10 4.36 -8.83
CA ILE A 13 3.42 3.77 -10.12
C ILE A 13 3.50 2.26 -10.01
N SER A 14 4.04 1.76 -8.91
CA SER A 14 4.11 0.32 -8.68
C SER A 14 2.72 -0.31 -8.68
N ILE A 15 1.76 0.40 -8.12
CA ILE A 15 0.38 -0.06 -8.15
C ILE A 15 -0.11 -0.12 -9.60
N ALA A 16 0.20 0.92 -10.37
CA ALA A 16 -0.25 1.01 -11.75
C ALA A 16 0.30 -0.13 -12.60
N ILE A 17 1.54 -0.49 -12.40
CA ILE A 17 2.16 -1.55 -13.17
C ILE A 17 1.99 -2.92 -12.50
N ARG A 18 1.34 -2.94 -11.35
CA ARG A 18 1.00 -4.18 -10.65
C ARG A 18 2.23 -5.00 -10.29
N CYS A 19 3.24 -4.32 -9.77
CA CYS A 19 4.46 -4.96 -9.34
C CYS A 19 4.42 -5.10 -7.82
N GLU A 20 3.99 -6.24 -7.34
CA GLU A 20 3.81 -6.42 -5.91
C GLU A 20 5.11 -6.27 -5.12
N PRO A 21 6.25 -6.86 -5.56
CA PRO A 21 7.49 -6.62 -4.83
C PRO A 21 7.87 -5.15 -4.79
N CYS A 22 7.58 -4.42 -5.86
CA CYS A 22 7.88 -2.99 -5.89
C CYS A 22 7.01 -2.25 -4.89
N ILE A 23 5.74 -2.62 -4.83
CA ILE A 23 4.83 -1.98 -3.88
C ILE A 23 5.38 -2.12 -2.47
N ARG A 24 5.74 -3.34 -2.09
CA ARG A 24 6.24 -3.57 -0.75
C ARG A 24 7.53 -2.82 -0.48
N ALA A 25 8.43 -2.81 -1.46
CA ALA A 25 9.71 -2.13 -1.28
C ALA A 25 9.52 -0.64 -1.09
N TYR A 26 8.70 -0.02 -1.94
CA TYR A 26 8.56 1.43 -1.85
C TYR A 26 7.71 1.86 -0.67
N VAL A 27 6.75 1.05 -0.27
CA VAL A 27 6.00 1.34 0.94
C VAL A 27 6.93 1.31 2.15
N ARG A 28 7.79 0.31 2.21
CA ARG A 28 8.72 0.22 3.33
C ARG A 28 9.67 1.42 3.35
N MET A 29 10.19 1.77 2.20
CA MET A 29 11.11 2.91 2.12
C MET A 29 10.41 4.20 2.53
N ALA A 30 9.16 4.36 2.12
CA ALA A 30 8.40 5.54 2.50
C ALA A 30 8.15 5.56 4.01
N CYS A 31 7.84 4.42 4.60
CA CYS A 31 7.68 4.34 6.04
C CYS A 31 8.95 4.79 6.75
N ASP A 32 10.09 4.39 6.23
CA ASP A 32 11.36 4.77 6.83
C ASP A 32 11.59 6.27 6.76
N GLN A 33 10.94 6.94 5.83
CA GLN A 33 11.03 8.40 5.72
C GLN A 33 10.03 9.12 6.60
N GLY A 34 9.25 8.38 7.37
CA GLY A 34 8.34 8.98 8.34
C GLY A 34 7.09 9.59 7.73
N ILE A 35 6.54 8.94 6.72
CA ILE A 35 5.31 9.45 6.12
C ILE A 35 4.16 9.33 7.10
N THR A 36 3.19 10.23 6.98
CA THR A 36 1.99 10.13 7.77
C THR A 36 0.97 9.26 7.04
N ARG A 37 0.00 8.80 7.80
CA ARG A 37 -1.07 8.01 7.20
C ARG A 37 -1.83 8.82 6.17
N GLU A 38 -2.06 10.09 6.47
CA GLU A 38 -2.77 10.96 5.55
C GLU A 38 -2.03 11.10 4.23
N GLU A 39 -0.71 11.29 4.32
CA GLU A 39 0.08 11.40 3.10
C GLU A 39 -0.02 10.12 2.29
N PHE A 40 0.07 8.99 2.97
CA PHE A 40 0.01 7.71 2.29
C PHE A 40 -1.32 7.52 1.57
N VAL A 41 -2.40 7.81 2.29
CA VAL A 41 -3.74 7.60 1.76
C VAL A 41 -4.00 8.51 0.56
N GLU A 42 -3.51 9.75 0.62
CA GLU A 42 -3.72 10.66 -0.50
C GLU A 42 -3.08 10.15 -1.78
N PHE A 43 -1.88 9.58 -1.65
CA PHE A 43 -1.23 9.03 -2.83
C PHE A 43 -1.94 7.77 -3.31
N LEU A 44 -2.47 6.97 -2.39
CA LEU A 44 -3.27 5.82 -2.77
C LEU A 44 -4.49 6.23 -3.56
N GLU A 45 -5.13 7.30 -3.11
CA GLU A 45 -6.34 7.76 -3.79
C GLU A 45 -6.07 8.15 -5.22
N VAL A 46 -4.93 8.76 -5.46
CA VAL A 46 -4.57 9.12 -6.84
C VAL A 46 -4.43 7.86 -7.69
N ALA A 47 -3.73 6.87 -7.16
CA ALA A 47 -3.54 5.63 -7.90
C ALA A 47 -4.88 4.95 -8.19
N MET A 48 -5.76 4.93 -7.21
CA MET A 48 -7.07 4.32 -7.38
C MET A 48 -7.90 5.05 -8.41
N THR A 49 -7.89 6.38 -8.33
CA THR A 49 -8.68 7.19 -9.23
C THR A 49 -8.24 6.98 -10.68
N MET A 50 -6.94 6.90 -10.88
CA MET A 50 -6.41 6.78 -12.23
C MET A 50 -6.66 5.42 -12.85
N GLN A 51 -6.86 4.40 -12.04
CA GLN A 51 -6.97 3.05 -12.56
C GLN A 51 -8.37 2.45 -12.47
N GLY A 52 -9.24 3.07 -11.68
CA GLY A 52 -10.58 2.53 -11.50
C GLY A 52 -10.57 1.31 -10.60
N CYS A 53 -11.51 0.39 -10.83
CA CYS A 53 -11.67 -0.77 -9.96
C CYS A 53 -10.41 -1.61 -9.80
N PRO A 54 -9.70 -1.95 -10.87
CA PRO A 54 -8.46 -2.71 -10.68
C PRO A 54 -7.45 -1.98 -9.81
N GLY A 55 -7.44 -0.65 -9.87
CA GLY A 55 -6.54 0.13 -9.04
C GLY A 55 -6.89 0.01 -7.58
N GLU A 56 -8.18 -0.09 -7.30
CA GLU A 56 -8.62 -0.24 -5.91
C GLU A 56 -8.06 -1.51 -5.29
N GLU A 57 -8.14 -2.59 -6.02
CA GLU A 57 -7.64 -3.87 -5.54
C GLU A 57 -6.15 -3.80 -5.23
N TRP A 58 -5.40 -3.21 -6.14
CA TRP A 58 -3.95 -3.13 -5.95
C TRP A 58 -3.56 -2.10 -4.91
N ALA A 59 -4.37 -1.06 -4.74
CA ALA A 59 -4.12 -0.09 -3.69
C ALA A 59 -4.29 -0.73 -2.32
N LEU A 60 -5.21 -1.68 -2.18
CA LEU A 60 -5.38 -2.38 -0.92
C LEU A 60 -4.15 -3.20 -0.57
N LYS A 61 -3.47 -3.74 -1.57
CA LYS A 61 -2.21 -4.44 -1.31
C LYS A 61 -1.17 -3.49 -0.74
N ALA A 62 -1.12 -2.27 -1.26
CA ALA A 62 -0.19 -1.27 -0.74
C ALA A 62 -0.57 -0.89 0.69
N TYR A 63 -1.85 -0.78 0.97
CA TYR A 63 -2.29 -0.44 2.31
C TYR A 63 -1.95 -1.55 3.30
N ALA A 64 -2.08 -2.80 2.87
CA ALA A 64 -1.69 -3.91 3.71
C ALA A 64 -0.21 -3.87 4.03
N ALA A 65 0.62 -3.53 3.04
CA ALA A 65 2.04 -3.40 3.27
C ALA A 65 2.35 -2.26 4.23
N TYR A 66 1.59 -1.18 4.13
CA TYR A 66 1.77 -0.05 5.02
C TYR A 66 1.44 -0.43 6.47
N LYS A 67 0.34 -1.14 6.66
CA LYS A 67 -0.04 -1.58 7.99
C LYS A 67 0.98 -2.55 8.55
N ASP A 68 1.50 -3.41 7.70
CA ASP A 68 2.54 -4.33 8.09
C ASP A 68 3.76 -3.58 8.60
N CYS A 69 4.12 -2.54 7.90
CA CYS A 69 5.25 -1.71 8.27
C CYS A 69 5.02 -1.06 9.63
N LEU A 70 3.83 -0.52 9.84
CA LEU A 70 3.51 0.15 11.10
C LEU A 70 3.49 -0.80 12.27
N GLY A 71 2.94 -1.98 12.03
CA GLY A 71 2.77 -2.94 13.11
C GLY A 71 3.99 -3.80 13.36
N GLY A 72 5.03 -3.60 12.56
CA GLY A 72 6.16 -4.49 12.64
C GLY A 72 5.77 -5.88 12.25
N GLY A 73 4.77 -5.98 11.38
CA GLY A 73 4.21 -7.26 11.04
C GLY A 73 5.06 -8.08 10.12
N THR A 74 4.48 -9.14 9.66
CA THR A 74 5.17 -10.10 8.83
C THR A 74 4.36 -10.36 7.58
N THR A 75 4.92 -11.19 6.72
CA THR A 75 4.17 -11.59 5.54
C THR A 75 2.92 -12.34 5.92
N GLU A 76 2.87 -12.86 7.12
CA GLU A 76 1.67 -13.53 7.60
C GLU A 76 0.47 -12.61 7.60
N ASP A 77 0.72 -11.37 7.99
CA ASP A 77 -0.35 -10.39 8.00
C ASP A 77 -0.95 -10.22 6.63
N LEU A 78 -0.10 -10.20 5.61
CA LEU A 78 -0.57 -10.11 4.25
C LEU A 78 -1.41 -11.32 3.87
N SER A 79 -0.95 -12.47 4.29
CA SER A 79 -1.66 -13.70 4.03
C SER A 79 -3.05 -13.69 4.67
N ASP A 80 -3.08 -13.28 5.93
CA ASP A 80 -4.33 -13.17 6.66
C ASP A 80 -5.26 -12.18 6.01
N TRP A 81 -4.69 -11.07 5.58
CA TRP A 81 -5.48 -10.05 4.94
C TRP A 81 -6.17 -10.57 3.69
N CYS A 82 -5.45 -11.36 2.92
CA CYS A 82 -6.02 -11.95 1.72
C CYS A 82 -7.19 -12.86 2.06
N LYS A 83 -7.03 -13.66 3.09
CA LYS A 83 -8.10 -14.54 3.52
C LYS A 83 -9.30 -13.75 4.01
N THR A 84 -9.02 -12.74 4.81
CA THR A 84 -10.08 -11.93 5.38
C THR A 84 -10.86 -11.23 4.28
N THR A 85 -10.15 -10.74 3.29
CA THR A 85 -10.80 -10.07 2.18
C THR A 85 -11.77 -11.01 1.47
N GLY A 86 -11.36 -12.23 1.35
CA GLY A 86 -12.21 -13.20 0.69
C GLY A 86 -13.44 -13.55 1.49
N THR A 87 -13.34 -13.42 2.82
CA THR A 87 -14.44 -13.78 3.69
C THR A 87 -15.09 -12.58 4.31
N SER A 88 -14.57 -11.49 4.25
CA SER A 88 -15.07 -10.32 4.81
C SER A 88 -14.66 -9.94 6.14
N GLN A 89 -14.46 -9.98 6.48
CA GLN A 89 -14.19 -9.70 7.42
C GLN A 89 -14.40 -9.18 8.30
N THR A 90 -14.50 -9.25 8.38
CA THR A 90 -14.96 -9.01 9.30
C THR A 90 -14.34 -8.69 10.36
N ASP A 91 -13.85 -8.81 10.59
CA ASP A 91 -13.26 -8.60 11.67
C ASP A 91 -12.75 -7.43 11.86
N GLU A 92 -12.72 -7.06 11.56
CA GLU A 92 -12.29 -6.21 11.92
C GLU A 92 -12.39 -5.70 12.17
#